data_cb50e3ba75a331fde5a86de4e1fa2cf6
#
_entry.id   cb50e3ba75a331fde5a86de4e1fa2cf6
#
_cell.length_a   1.000
_cell.length_b   1.000
_cell.length_c   1.000
_cell.angle_alpha   90.00
_cell.angle_beta   90.00
_cell.angle_gamma   90.00
#
_symmetry.space_group_name_H-M   'P 1'
#
loop_
_entity.id
_entity.type
_entity.pdbx_description
1 polymer ?
#
loop_
_entity_poly.entity_id
_entity_poly.type
_entity_poly.pdbx_seq_one_letter_code
_entity_poly.pdbx_strand_id
1 'polypeptide(L)'
;MGTMASSTHQFGVLDLIRAGLQDLDTARTLLDELRADGIDDDRLCLLMKTLEQTCEPDIALRNLVDIIKALQSQGRDFHQVITDDAGLVRLVTVLGVSDEMGKLMRFRPELVMAAASDSCESHLYNHAQRRAHVLEAVGADPADNRMPKATKPLAEAATALRQTYRKQLAAIMAQDATADDPIEIQPRISQELSDLADAALEGALAIARDEVDGSEHVRFAIIGMGKLGARELNYVSDVDLIYVVEPADVDTNGMTLNRVGTKMATTLQRVCQSVIMGVAEPTLWQIDGGLRPEGKDGPLVRRLESHEAYYEQWAENWEFQALLKARPVAGDTDLGQAYMDMTRPFVWTASKRDNFVYDCQQMRKRVEDLIPAPLKDREIKLGRGGLRDVEFTVQMLQLVHGRADETLRTSSTLESLQRLAEGGYVSRKQAKKLSWDYRFERVMEHRQQMWALKRTHLFPDLGKARLGGIERKRDTN
;
A
#
# COMPACT_ATOMS: atom_id res chain seq x y z
N MET A 1 -32.32 24.00 45.27
CA MET A 1 -31.18 23.53 44.48
C MET A 1 -31.34 22.02 44.39
N GLY A 2 -31.97 21.56 43.32
CA GLY A 2 -32.14 20.14 43.05
C GLY A 2 -30.98 19.67 42.20
N THR A 3 -30.14 18.79 42.73
CA THR A 3 -29.18 18.02 41.97
C THR A 3 -29.94 17.11 41.01
N MET A 4 -29.92 17.43 39.71
CA MET A 4 -30.31 16.47 38.70
C MET A 4 -29.30 15.32 38.78
N ALA A 5 -29.75 14.18 39.30
CA ALA A 5 -29.02 12.92 39.14
C ALA A 5 -28.99 12.64 37.64
N SER A 6 -27.82 12.69 37.00
CA SER A 6 -27.64 12.18 35.66
C SER A 6 -27.96 10.68 35.73
N SER A 7 -29.05 10.27 35.11
CA SER A 7 -29.34 8.85 34.96
C SER A 7 -28.27 8.28 34.05
N THR A 8 -27.32 7.56 34.62
CA THR A 8 -26.31 6.77 33.87
C THR A 8 -27.04 5.88 32.89
N HIS A 9 -26.79 6.08 31.59
CA HIS A 9 -27.42 5.28 30.55
C HIS A 9 -26.84 3.86 30.58
N GLN A 10 -27.60 2.89 31.07
CA GLN A 10 -27.18 1.51 31.17
C GLN A 10 -27.62 0.76 29.93
N PHE A 11 -26.66 0.29 29.10
CA PHE A 11 -26.96 -0.47 27.92
C PHE A 11 -27.52 -1.85 28.25
N GLY A 12 -28.73 -2.14 27.75
CA GLY A 12 -29.39 -3.42 27.91
C GLY A 12 -28.77 -4.51 26.98
N VAL A 13 -29.18 -5.76 27.21
CA VAL A 13 -28.74 -6.89 26.35
C VAL A 13 -29.07 -6.64 24.88
N LEU A 14 -30.24 -6.04 24.60
CA LEU A 14 -30.65 -5.75 23.23
C LEU A 14 -29.76 -4.70 22.54
N ASP A 15 -29.24 -3.73 23.29
CA ASP A 15 -28.35 -2.70 22.73
C ASP A 15 -26.99 -3.30 22.37
N LEU A 16 -26.45 -4.20 23.21
CA LEU A 16 -25.21 -4.93 22.93
C LEU A 16 -25.33 -5.83 21.69
N ILE A 17 -26.44 -6.58 21.61
CA ILE A 17 -26.72 -7.43 20.43
C ILE A 17 -26.87 -6.59 19.15
N ARG A 18 -27.57 -5.44 19.22
CA ARG A 18 -27.70 -4.52 18.08
C ARG A 18 -26.37 -3.96 17.65
N ALA A 19 -25.48 -3.61 18.58
CA ALA A 19 -24.11 -3.20 18.28
C ALA A 19 -23.24 -4.34 17.66
N GLY A 20 -23.79 -5.56 17.57
CA GLY A 20 -23.12 -6.71 16.97
C GLY A 20 -22.13 -7.41 17.89
N LEU A 21 -22.12 -7.07 19.19
CA LEU A 21 -21.28 -7.69 20.19
C LEU A 21 -21.74 -9.13 20.45
N GLN A 22 -20.80 -10.05 20.58
CA GLN A 22 -21.06 -11.48 20.75
C GLN A 22 -20.76 -11.95 22.19
N ASP A 23 -19.70 -11.43 22.79
CA ASP A 23 -19.36 -11.69 24.18
C ASP A 23 -19.94 -10.57 25.07
N LEU A 24 -21.23 -10.75 25.43
CA LEU A 24 -22.00 -9.71 26.13
C LEU A 24 -21.46 -9.40 27.53
N ASP A 25 -20.89 -10.39 28.23
CA ASP A 25 -20.39 -10.19 29.61
C ASP A 25 -19.06 -9.41 29.56
N THR A 26 -18.16 -9.77 28.66
CA THR A 26 -16.93 -9.01 28.41
C THR A 26 -17.27 -7.60 27.92
N ALA A 27 -18.21 -7.44 27.01
CA ALA A 27 -18.61 -6.14 26.46
C ALA A 27 -19.12 -5.20 27.57
N ARG A 28 -19.94 -5.68 28.49
CA ARG A 28 -20.40 -4.90 29.64
C ARG A 28 -19.24 -4.42 30.52
N THR A 29 -18.34 -5.35 30.84
CA THR A 29 -17.16 -5.03 31.65
C THR A 29 -16.33 -3.93 30.99
N LEU A 30 -16.08 -4.04 29.68
CA LEU A 30 -15.29 -3.05 28.94
C LEU A 30 -16.00 -1.68 28.84
N LEU A 31 -17.33 -1.64 28.67
CA LEU A 31 -18.10 -0.40 28.67
C LEU A 31 -18.12 0.27 30.08
N ASP A 32 -18.17 -0.52 31.17
CA ASP A 32 -18.06 0.00 32.52
C ASP A 32 -16.64 0.54 32.79
N GLU A 33 -15.60 -0.09 32.28
CA GLU A 33 -14.23 0.42 32.33
C GLU A 33 -14.11 1.76 31.58
N LEU A 34 -14.63 1.88 30.34
CA LEU A 34 -14.62 3.14 29.57
C LEU A 34 -15.31 4.27 30.33
N ARG A 35 -16.42 3.97 31.03
CA ARG A 35 -17.13 4.93 31.85
C ARG A 35 -16.28 5.35 33.07
N ALA A 36 -15.61 4.41 33.72
CA ALA A 36 -14.69 4.69 34.82
C ALA A 36 -13.48 5.52 34.38
N ASP A 37 -13.03 5.37 33.11
CA ASP A 37 -11.98 6.14 32.48
C ASP A 37 -12.44 7.54 32.02
N GLY A 38 -13.70 7.91 32.26
CA GLY A 38 -14.24 9.25 32.01
C GLY A 38 -14.90 9.46 30.65
N ILE A 39 -15.17 8.39 29.91
CA ILE A 39 -15.96 8.49 28.66
C ILE A 39 -17.43 8.74 29.06
N ASP A 40 -17.98 9.86 28.62
CA ASP A 40 -19.37 10.25 28.92
C ASP A 40 -20.40 9.41 28.17
N ASP A 41 -21.66 9.47 28.61
CA ASP A 41 -22.75 8.68 28.05
C ASP A 41 -23.03 9.01 26.56
N ASP A 42 -22.83 10.25 26.12
CA ASP A 42 -23.03 10.64 24.71
C ASP A 42 -21.98 9.98 23.79
N ARG A 43 -20.71 9.99 24.21
CA ARG A 43 -19.64 9.28 23.51
C ARG A 43 -19.80 7.77 23.55
N LEU A 44 -20.31 7.20 24.65
CA LEU A 44 -20.63 5.77 24.74
C LEU A 44 -21.79 5.41 23.79
N CYS A 45 -22.80 6.26 23.66
CA CYS A 45 -23.87 6.06 22.69
C CYS A 45 -23.35 6.14 21.24
N LEU A 46 -22.44 7.07 20.94
CA LEU A 46 -21.78 7.18 19.65
C LEU A 46 -20.91 5.93 19.36
N LEU A 47 -20.15 5.47 20.36
CA LEU A 47 -19.37 4.23 20.27
C LEU A 47 -20.25 3.04 19.89
N MET A 48 -21.38 2.84 20.59
CA MET A 48 -22.31 1.74 20.31
C MET A 48 -22.86 1.79 18.88
N LYS A 49 -23.22 2.98 18.38
CA LYS A 49 -23.66 3.16 16.99
C LYS A 49 -22.54 2.86 15.97
N THR A 50 -21.30 3.23 16.30
CA THR A 50 -20.16 2.96 15.43
C THR A 50 -19.84 1.46 15.42
N LEU A 51 -19.92 0.78 16.56
CA LEU A 51 -19.72 -0.67 16.66
C LEU A 51 -20.75 -1.44 15.80
N GLU A 52 -22.01 -1.00 15.75
CA GLU A 52 -23.04 -1.59 14.88
C GLU A 52 -22.63 -1.63 13.39
N GLN A 53 -21.84 -0.64 12.95
CA GLN A 53 -21.36 -0.52 11.57
C GLN A 53 -19.97 -1.12 11.35
N THR A 54 -19.32 -1.58 12.42
CA THR A 54 -17.94 -2.06 12.41
C THR A 54 -17.89 -3.56 12.06
N CYS A 55 -16.81 -4.01 11.41
CA CYS A 55 -16.66 -5.40 10.99
C CYS A 55 -16.57 -6.38 12.16
N GLU A 56 -15.74 -6.07 13.16
CA GLU A 56 -15.47 -6.91 14.35
C GLU A 56 -15.64 -6.08 15.64
N PRO A 57 -16.90 -5.89 16.10
CA PRO A 57 -17.20 -5.00 17.22
C PRO A 57 -16.50 -5.38 18.54
N ASP A 58 -16.43 -6.68 18.88
CA ASP A 58 -15.77 -7.15 20.11
C ASP A 58 -14.28 -6.80 20.12
N ILE A 59 -13.64 -6.89 18.95
CA ILE A 59 -12.21 -6.56 18.80
C ILE A 59 -12.00 -5.05 18.84
N ALA A 60 -12.87 -4.27 18.18
CA ALA A 60 -12.81 -2.83 18.22
C ALA A 60 -12.92 -2.30 19.64
N LEU A 61 -13.91 -2.80 20.41
CA LEU A 61 -14.14 -2.39 21.80
C LEU A 61 -12.94 -2.75 22.69
N ARG A 62 -12.42 -3.97 22.58
CA ARG A 62 -11.25 -4.42 23.34
C ARG A 62 -10.02 -3.58 23.02
N ASN A 63 -9.71 -3.38 21.73
CA ASN A 63 -8.58 -2.58 21.33
C ASN A 63 -8.69 -1.13 21.80
N LEU A 64 -9.89 -0.54 21.80
CA LEU A 64 -10.11 0.82 22.31
C LEU A 64 -9.75 0.92 23.78
N VAL A 65 -10.28 0.01 24.63
CA VAL A 65 -9.97 -0.03 26.07
C VAL A 65 -8.48 -0.22 26.32
N ASP A 66 -7.84 -1.14 25.60
CA ASP A 66 -6.41 -1.38 25.73
C ASP A 66 -5.56 -0.15 25.33
N ILE A 67 -5.99 0.59 24.31
CA ILE A 67 -5.32 1.84 23.90
C ILE A 67 -5.48 2.91 24.98
N ILE A 68 -6.67 3.08 25.57
CA ILE A 68 -6.90 4.06 26.64
C ILE A 68 -6.00 3.75 27.82
N LYS A 69 -5.95 2.49 28.28
CA LYS A 69 -5.05 2.05 29.36
C LYS A 69 -3.57 2.31 29.02
N ALA A 70 -3.18 2.05 27.78
CA ALA A 70 -1.81 2.30 27.33
C ALA A 70 -1.46 3.79 27.33
N LEU A 71 -2.37 4.65 26.88
CA LEU A 71 -2.20 6.12 26.93
C LEU A 71 -2.08 6.61 28.37
N GLN A 72 -2.96 6.17 29.28
CA GLN A 72 -2.92 6.51 30.70
C GLN A 72 -1.59 6.08 31.34
N SER A 73 -1.10 4.87 31.04
CA SER A 73 0.18 4.39 31.54
C SER A 73 1.37 5.25 31.10
N GLN A 74 1.23 5.98 30.00
CA GLN A 74 2.19 6.93 29.45
C GLN A 74 1.95 8.38 29.92
N GLY A 75 0.97 8.58 30.83
CA GLY A 75 0.59 9.91 31.33
C GLY A 75 -0.13 10.78 30.28
N ARG A 76 -0.76 10.16 29.29
CA ARG A 76 -1.55 10.85 28.25
C ARG A 76 -3.03 10.68 28.50
N ASP A 77 -3.78 11.75 28.32
CA ASP A 77 -5.23 11.75 28.43
C ASP A 77 -5.84 11.42 27.05
N PHE A 78 -6.72 10.42 27.02
CA PHE A 78 -7.45 10.03 25.80
C PHE A 78 -8.25 11.20 25.21
N HIS A 79 -8.88 12.02 26.04
CA HIS A 79 -9.65 13.19 25.58
C HIS A 79 -8.81 14.26 24.91
N GLN A 80 -7.50 14.32 25.20
CA GLN A 80 -6.57 15.21 24.50
C GLN A 80 -6.09 14.61 23.17
N VAL A 81 -6.14 13.28 23.04
CA VAL A 81 -5.74 12.56 21.83
C VAL A 81 -6.92 12.49 20.85
N ILE A 82 -8.14 12.26 21.34
CA ILE A 82 -9.39 12.21 20.55
C ILE A 82 -10.25 13.39 20.94
N THR A 83 -10.12 14.47 20.20
CA THR A 83 -10.74 15.76 20.54
C THR A 83 -12.18 15.90 20.06
N ASP A 84 -12.59 15.13 19.05
CA ASP A 84 -13.91 15.22 18.44
C ASP A 84 -14.55 13.84 18.19
N ASP A 85 -15.84 13.86 17.97
CA ASP A 85 -16.67 12.66 17.77
C ASP A 85 -16.33 11.95 16.45
N ALA A 86 -15.99 12.70 15.41
CA ALA A 86 -15.60 12.12 14.14
C ALA A 86 -14.27 11.35 14.24
N GLY A 87 -13.34 11.85 15.07
CA GLY A 87 -12.10 11.15 15.40
C GLY A 87 -12.34 9.83 16.13
N LEU A 88 -13.31 9.81 17.06
CA LEU A 88 -13.71 8.58 17.73
C LEU A 88 -14.28 7.55 16.73
N VAL A 89 -15.17 7.98 15.83
CA VAL A 89 -15.75 7.13 14.80
C VAL A 89 -14.66 6.55 13.91
N ARG A 90 -13.73 7.39 13.41
CA ARG A 90 -12.61 6.92 12.57
C ARG A 90 -11.75 5.88 13.30
N LEU A 91 -11.34 6.18 14.53
CA LEU A 91 -10.51 5.26 15.32
C LEU A 91 -11.22 3.92 15.52
N VAL A 92 -12.46 3.92 16.02
CA VAL A 92 -13.22 2.69 16.30
C VAL A 92 -13.42 1.86 15.03
N THR A 93 -13.69 2.52 13.89
CA THR A 93 -13.81 1.83 12.60
C THR A 93 -12.49 1.16 12.20
N VAL A 94 -11.35 1.84 12.36
CA VAL A 94 -10.03 1.25 12.09
C VAL A 94 -9.76 0.05 13.00
N LEU A 95 -10.08 0.16 14.31
CA LEU A 95 -9.88 -0.92 15.27
C LEU A 95 -10.72 -2.16 14.97
N GLY A 96 -11.86 -1.99 14.31
CA GLY A 96 -12.73 -3.10 13.89
C GLY A 96 -12.40 -3.70 12.53
N VAL A 97 -11.55 -3.06 11.71
CA VAL A 97 -11.10 -3.61 10.43
C VAL A 97 -9.66 -4.11 10.49
N SER A 98 -8.88 -3.74 11.53
CA SER A 98 -7.48 -4.13 11.67
C SER A 98 -7.09 -4.39 13.14
N ASP A 99 -7.06 -5.65 13.51
CA ASP A 99 -6.57 -6.08 14.83
C ASP A 99 -5.07 -5.76 14.99
N GLU A 100 -4.29 -5.91 13.93
CA GLU A 100 -2.85 -5.64 13.97
C GLU A 100 -2.53 -4.14 14.13
N MET A 101 -3.29 -3.26 13.48
CA MET A 101 -3.16 -1.82 13.68
C MET A 101 -3.54 -1.44 15.12
N GLY A 102 -4.60 -2.02 15.68
CA GLY A 102 -4.98 -1.83 17.09
C GLY A 102 -3.85 -2.23 18.06
N LYS A 103 -3.19 -3.36 17.82
CA LYS A 103 -2.01 -3.79 18.60
C LYS A 103 -0.86 -2.79 18.51
N LEU A 104 -0.56 -2.27 17.31
CA LEU A 104 0.49 -1.27 17.13
C LEU A 104 0.18 0.03 17.87
N MET A 105 -1.07 0.47 17.83
CA MET A 105 -1.54 1.70 18.49
C MET A 105 -1.36 1.70 20.00
N ARG A 106 -1.40 0.55 20.67
CA ARG A 106 -1.12 0.43 22.13
C ARG A 106 0.29 0.91 22.48
N PHE A 107 1.24 0.74 21.58
CA PHE A 107 2.65 1.12 21.80
C PHE A 107 3.03 2.44 21.09
N ARG A 108 2.13 2.96 20.26
CA ARG A 108 2.40 4.10 19.36
C ARG A 108 1.22 5.09 19.35
N PRO A 109 1.12 5.98 20.34
CA PRO A 109 0.03 6.95 20.40
C PRO A 109 -0.10 7.85 19.17
N GLU A 110 1.00 8.09 18.46
CA GLU A 110 1.01 8.86 17.21
C GLU A 110 0.19 8.19 16.10
N LEU A 111 0.01 6.87 16.13
CA LEU A 111 -0.86 6.15 15.18
C LEU A 111 -2.33 6.38 15.52
N VAL A 112 -2.67 6.47 16.81
CA VAL A 112 -4.02 6.80 17.28
C VAL A 112 -4.42 8.19 16.78
N MET A 113 -3.53 9.17 16.99
CA MET A 113 -3.75 10.54 16.51
C MET A 113 -3.90 10.60 14.99
N ALA A 114 -3.07 9.86 14.25
CA ALA A 114 -3.12 9.82 12.80
C ALA A 114 -4.41 9.21 12.26
N ALA A 115 -4.91 8.14 12.89
CA ALA A 115 -6.17 7.49 12.49
C ALA A 115 -7.40 8.34 12.87
N ALA A 116 -7.33 9.06 14.00
CA ALA A 116 -8.43 9.89 14.47
C ALA A 116 -8.50 11.27 13.80
N SER A 117 -7.37 11.79 13.28
CA SER A 117 -7.32 13.12 12.67
C SER A 117 -8.30 13.24 11.51
N ASP A 118 -8.86 14.44 11.33
CA ASP A 118 -9.70 14.73 10.17
C ASP A 118 -8.87 14.73 8.90
N SER A 119 -8.77 13.56 8.33
CA SER A 119 -8.05 13.35 7.08
C SER A 119 -8.82 13.85 5.87
N CYS A 120 -10.06 14.31 6.03
CA CYS A 120 -10.80 14.93 4.92
C CYS A 120 -10.30 16.34 4.61
N GLU A 121 -9.77 17.09 5.58
CA GLU A 121 -9.01 18.31 5.32
C GLU A 121 -7.56 18.01 4.89
N SER A 122 -6.99 16.95 5.37
CA SER A 122 -5.82 16.38 4.76
C SER A 122 -6.26 15.72 3.43
N HIS A 123 -6.50 16.47 2.41
CA HIS A 123 -6.17 16.07 1.05
C HIS A 123 -4.67 15.75 1.09
N LEU A 124 -4.51 14.80 1.91
CA LEU A 124 -3.46 14.10 2.54
C LEU A 124 -2.31 14.19 1.62
N TYR A 125 -1.36 14.78 2.07
CA TYR A 125 -0.06 14.90 1.50
C TYR A 125 -0.07 14.52 0.02
N ASN A 126 -0.04 15.47 -0.87
CA ASN A 126 0.27 15.14 -2.26
C ASN A 126 1.63 14.42 -2.26
N HIS A 127 1.97 13.76 -3.31
CA HIS A 127 3.21 13.00 -3.45
C HIS A 127 4.45 13.78 -2.95
N ALA A 128 4.54 15.08 -3.26
CA ALA A 128 5.66 15.92 -2.83
C ALA A 128 5.70 16.14 -1.31
N GLN A 129 4.55 16.33 -0.68
CA GLN A 129 4.47 16.47 0.78
C GLN A 129 4.82 15.16 1.51
N ARG A 130 4.40 14.01 0.98
CA ARG A 130 4.79 12.70 1.55
C ARG A 130 6.29 12.51 1.49
N ARG A 131 6.90 12.82 0.32
CA ARG A 131 8.35 12.80 0.14
C ARG A 131 9.05 13.71 1.14
N ALA A 132 8.60 14.96 1.28
CA ALA A 132 9.20 15.93 2.19
C ALA A 132 9.17 15.44 3.64
N HIS A 133 8.02 14.97 4.13
CA HIS A 133 7.90 14.46 5.51
C HIS A 133 8.81 13.26 5.78
N VAL A 134 8.97 12.37 4.81
CA VAL A 134 9.84 11.21 4.97
C VAL A 134 11.32 11.63 4.98
N LEU A 135 11.72 12.55 4.10
CA LEU A 135 13.09 13.07 4.05
C LEU A 135 13.44 13.83 5.34
N GLU A 136 12.56 14.73 5.81
CA GLU A 136 12.73 15.40 7.11
C GLU A 136 12.89 14.40 8.26
N ALA A 137 12.07 13.34 8.27
CA ALA A 137 12.13 12.33 9.32
C ALA A 137 13.48 11.62 9.40
N VAL A 138 14.13 11.36 8.26
CA VAL A 138 15.47 10.74 8.22
C VAL A 138 16.61 11.76 8.32
N GLY A 139 16.28 13.05 8.42
CA GLY A 139 17.26 14.15 8.51
C GLY A 139 17.86 14.57 7.17
N ALA A 140 17.21 14.22 6.06
CA ALA A 140 17.59 14.68 4.73
C ALA A 140 16.89 15.99 4.37
N ASP A 141 17.49 16.79 3.49
CA ASP A 141 16.90 18.04 3.00
C ASP A 141 15.79 17.73 1.98
N PRO A 142 14.51 18.10 2.24
CA PRO A 142 13.41 17.89 1.29
C PRO A 142 13.56 18.70 0.00
N ALA A 143 14.29 19.81 0.04
CA ALA A 143 14.54 20.68 -1.12
C ALA A 143 15.58 20.09 -2.08
N ASP A 144 16.41 19.16 -1.64
CA ASP A 144 17.30 18.44 -2.52
C ASP A 144 16.54 17.43 -3.38
N ASN A 145 16.38 17.77 -4.66
CA ASN A 145 15.69 16.95 -5.65
C ASN A 145 16.63 16.02 -6.45
N ARG A 146 17.93 16.05 -6.17
CA ARG A 146 18.93 15.27 -6.90
C ARG A 146 19.43 14.09 -6.08
N MET A 147 20.00 14.35 -4.93
CA MET A 147 20.66 13.33 -4.12
C MET A 147 20.47 13.57 -2.62
N PRO A 148 19.23 13.64 -2.11
CA PRO A 148 19.00 13.82 -0.69
C PRO A 148 19.72 12.74 0.10
N LYS A 149 20.45 13.16 1.15
CA LYS A 149 21.28 12.29 2.00
C LYS A 149 20.81 12.41 3.45
N ALA A 150 20.57 11.26 4.11
CA ALA A 150 20.22 11.24 5.51
C ALA A 150 21.41 11.72 6.38
N THR A 151 21.08 12.34 7.52
CA THR A 151 22.09 12.81 8.48
C THR A 151 21.98 12.11 9.84
N LYS A 152 20.92 11.34 10.06
CA LYS A 152 20.72 10.56 11.27
C LYS A 152 21.45 9.21 11.17
N PRO A 153 21.97 8.67 12.30
CA PRO A 153 22.53 7.32 12.34
C PRO A 153 21.53 6.29 11.82
N LEU A 154 22.01 5.22 11.17
CA LEU A 154 21.20 4.19 10.51
C LEU A 154 19.98 3.72 11.33
N ALA A 155 20.19 3.35 12.60
CA ALA A 155 19.10 2.84 13.44
C ALA A 155 18.02 3.90 13.73
N GLU A 156 18.44 5.15 13.95
CA GLU A 156 17.53 6.27 14.19
C GLU A 156 16.78 6.64 12.90
N ALA A 157 17.49 6.75 11.78
CA ALA A 157 16.89 7.05 10.47
C ALA A 157 15.90 5.97 10.05
N ALA A 158 16.26 4.68 10.18
CA ALA A 158 15.37 3.57 9.85
C ALA A 158 14.14 3.51 10.78
N THR A 159 14.30 3.83 12.06
CA THR A 159 13.18 3.94 13.01
C THR A 159 12.24 5.07 12.57
N ALA A 160 12.77 6.25 12.31
CA ALA A 160 11.98 7.42 11.90
C ALA A 160 11.24 7.19 10.58
N LEU A 161 11.91 6.58 9.59
CA LEU A 161 11.30 6.18 8.32
C LEU A 161 10.09 5.26 8.55
N ARG A 162 10.27 4.19 9.33
CA ARG A 162 9.23 3.19 9.57
C ARG A 162 8.06 3.73 10.39
N GLN A 163 8.32 4.62 11.35
CA GLN A 163 7.29 5.33 12.12
C GLN A 163 6.48 6.27 11.24
N THR A 164 7.16 7.08 10.42
CA THR A 164 6.50 8.01 9.49
C THR A 164 5.64 7.28 8.48
N TYR A 165 6.13 6.17 7.92
CA TYR A 165 5.36 5.30 7.03
C TYR A 165 4.08 4.79 7.71
N ARG A 166 4.17 4.24 8.92
CA ARG A 166 3.01 3.68 9.64
C ARG A 166 2.01 4.74 10.05
N LYS A 167 2.48 5.91 10.45
CA LYS A 167 1.60 7.04 10.76
C LYS A 167 0.74 7.41 9.57
N GLN A 168 1.34 7.53 8.38
CA GLN A 168 0.60 7.81 7.16
C GLN A 168 -0.29 6.64 6.71
N LEU A 169 0.17 5.40 6.90
CA LEU A 169 -0.64 4.20 6.63
C LEU A 169 -1.91 4.15 7.49
N ALA A 170 -1.81 4.50 8.80
CA ALA A 170 -2.96 4.55 9.70
C ALA A 170 -3.99 5.59 9.24
N ALA A 171 -3.55 6.75 8.76
CA ALA A 171 -4.42 7.78 8.21
C ALA A 171 -5.12 7.34 6.91
N ILE A 172 -4.39 6.69 5.98
CA ILE A 172 -4.95 6.11 4.76
C ILE A 172 -5.98 5.03 5.10
N MET A 173 -5.67 4.16 6.09
CA MET A 173 -6.57 3.11 6.55
C MET A 173 -7.87 3.69 7.12
N ALA A 174 -7.80 4.80 7.86
CA ALA A 174 -8.97 5.47 8.41
C ALA A 174 -9.91 5.97 7.29
N GLN A 175 -9.35 6.58 6.23
CA GLN A 175 -10.15 7.00 5.07
C GLN A 175 -10.81 5.84 4.34
N ASP A 176 -10.04 4.78 4.06
CA ASP A 176 -10.57 3.59 3.39
C ASP A 176 -11.67 2.91 4.22
N ALA A 177 -11.47 2.81 5.54
CA ALA A 177 -12.41 2.13 6.43
C ALA A 177 -13.71 2.91 6.66
N THR A 178 -13.67 4.24 6.65
CA THR A 178 -14.84 5.11 6.89
C THR A 178 -15.52 5.61 5.63
N ALA A 179 -15.03 5.23 4.46
CA ALA A 179 -15.63 5.64 3.19
C ALA A 179 -17.06 5.10 3.03
N ASP A 180 -17.99 5.96 2.60
CA ASP A 180 -19.37 5.59 2.31
C ASP A 180 -19.46 4.56 1.18
N ASP A 181 -18.67 4.74 0.12
CA ASP A 181 -18.53 3.79 -0.99
C ASP A 181 -17.05 3.33 -1.12
N PRO A 182 -16.70 2.16 -0.55
CA PRO A 182 -15.35 1.63 -0.64
C PRO A 182 -14.93 1.25 -2.07
N ILE A 183 -15.88 0.97 -2.98
CA ILE A 183 -15.57 0.66 -4.38
C ILE A 183 -15.19 1.94 -5.14
N GLU A 184 -15.87 3.04 -4.85
CA GLU A 184 -15.58 4.32 -5.50
C GLU A 184 -14.23 4.90 -5.06
N ILE A 185 -13.91 4.83 -3.76
CA ILE A 185 -12.66 5.38 -3.22
C ILE A 185 -11.42 4.49 -3.49
N GLN A 186 -11.62 3.19 -3.79
CA GLN A 186 -10.54 2.20 -3.91
C GLN A 186 -9.37 2.65 -4.82
N PRO A 187 -9.57 3.23 -6.02
CA PRO A 187 -8.45 3.64 -6.87
C PRO A 187 -7.60 4.75 -6.23
N ARG A 188 -8.24 5.68 -5.52
CA ARG A 188 -7.56 6.74 -4.79
C ARG A 188 -6.72 6.16 -3.64
N ILE A 189 -7.28 5.24 -2.85
CA ILE A 189 -6.54 4.56 -1.77
C ILE A 189 -5.31 3.84 -2.32
N SER A 190 -5.44 3.13 -3.44
CA SER A 190 -4.29 2.46 -4.08
C SER A 190 -3.22 3.44 -4.56
N GLN A 191 -3.63 4.60 -5.06
CA GLN A 191 -2.70 5.66 -5.43
C GLN A 191 -1.98 6.22 -4.20
N GLU A 192 -2.68 6.50 -3.11
CA GLU A 192 -2.09 7.01 -1.87
C GLU A 192 -1.12 6.01 -1.22
N LEU A 193 -1.42 4.72 -1.25
CA LEU A 193 -0.51 3.66 -0.82
C LEU A 193 0.75 3.60 -1.70
N SER A 194 0.61 3.84 -3.00
CA SER A 194 1.75 3.89 -3.93
C SER A 194 2.62 5.13 -3.69
N ASP A 195 2.00 6.30 -3.51
CA ASP A 195 2.71 7.54 -3.21
C ASP A 195 3.43 7.47 -1.85
N LEU A 196 2.87 6.76 -0.87
CA LEU A 196 3.52 6.48 0.41
C LEU A 196 4.73 5.53 0.24
N ALA A 197 4.62 4.53 -0.63
CA ALA A 197 5.74 3.64 -0.93
C ALA A 197 6.86 4.37 -1.70
N ASP A 198 6.53 5.24 -2.65
CA ASP A 198 7.50 6.08 -3.36
C ASP A 198 8.30 6.95 -2.36
N ALA A 199 7.60 7.61 -1.44
CA ALA A 199 8.24 8.42 -0.40
C ALA A 199 9.15 7.60 0.53
N ALA A 200 8.70 6.39 0.91
CA ALA A 200 9.49 5.49 1.74
C ALA A 200 10.75 4.99 1.02
N LEU A 201 10.67 4.72 -0.28
CA LEU A 201 11.83 4.35 -1.11
C LEU A 201 12.82 5.51 -1.23
N GLU A 202 12.35 6.75 -1.38
CA GLU A 202 13.23 7.92 -1.39
C GLU A 202 13.95 8.10 -0.04
N GLY A 203 13.23 7.96 1.08
CA GLY A 203 13.86 8.01 2.41
C GLY A 203 14.87 6.88 2.64
N ALA A 204 14.55 5.65 2.20
CA ALA A 204 15.47 4.52 2.29
C ALA A 204 16.71 4.71 1.39
N LEU A 205 16.55 5.35 0.22
CA LEU A 205 17.68 5.72 -0.65
C LEU A 205 18.53 6.81 -0.02
N ALA A 206 17.93 7.80 0.64
CA ALA A 206 18.66 8.83 1.38
C ALA A 206 19.51 8.23 2.51
N ILE A 207 18.98 7.23 3.22
CA ILE A 207 19.75 6.46 4.23
C ILE A 207 20.89 5.67 3.55
N ALA A 208 20.60 5.02 2.41
CA ALA A 208 21.63 4.25 1.69
C ALA A 208 22.77 5.14 1.18
N ARG A 209 22.47 6.38 0.79
CA ARG A 209 23.48 7.36 0.39
C ARG A 209 24.41 7.77 1.54
N ASP A 210 23.91 7.80 2.77
CA ASP A 210 24.72 8.10 3.94
C ASP A 210 25.62 6.91 4.36
N GLU A 211 25.06 5.72 4.30
CA GLU A 211 25.76 4.48 4.72
C GLU A 211 26.81 3.97 3.71
N VAL A 212 26.82 4.48 2.48
CA VAL A 212 27.67 3.94 1.40
C VAL A 212 28.66 4.99 0.91
N ASP A 213 29.93 4.78 1.21
CA ASP A 213 31.03 5.62 0.72
C ASP A 213 31.05 5.63 -0.81
N GLY A 214 31.19 6.83 -1.39
CA GLY A 214 31.23 7.07 -2.83
C GLY A 214 29.83 7.14 -3.48
N SER A 215 28.75 7.20 -2.70
CA SER A 215 27.39 7.34 -3.20
C SER A 215 27.20 8.63 -3.99
N GLU A 216 27.96 9.69 -3.70
CA GLU A 216 27.98 10.98 -4.40
C GLU A 216 28.44 10.87 -5.87
N HIS A 217 29.15 9.80 -6.23
CA HIS A 217 29.61 9.54 -7.60
C HIS A 217 28.59 8.75 -8.43
N VAL A 218 27.44 8.39 -7.86
CA VAL A 218 26.44 7.51 -8.51
C VAL A 218 25.10 8.21 -8.62
N ARG A 219 24.65 8.48 -9.83
CA ARG A 219 23.25 8.77 -10.12
C ARG A 219 22.46 7.47 -10.00
N PHE A 220 21.41 7.46 -9.23
CA PHE A 220 20.65 6.27 -8.91
C PHE A 220 19.16 6.53 -9.09
N ALA A 221 18.51 5.78 -9.98
CA ALA A 221 17.07 5.82 -10.16
C ALA A 221 16.43 4.48 -9.80
N ILE A 222 15.25 4.54 -9.18
CA ILE A 222 14.42 3.40 -8.83
C ILE A 222 13.20 3.40 -9.74
N ILE A 223 13.02 2.32 -10.47
CA ILE A 223 11.87 2.10 -11.34
C ILE A 223 10.93 1.11 -10.64
N GLY A 224 9.75 1.58 -10.26
CA GLY A 224 8.67 0.74 -9.75
C GLY A 224 7.98 0.00 -10.88
N MET A 225 7.75 -1.28 -10.66
CA MET A 225 7.09 -2.19 -11.58
C MET A 225 5.75 -2.65 -11.01
N GLY A 226 5.00 -3.42 -11.78
CA GLY A 226 3.76 -4.05 -11.32
C GLY A 226 2.75 -3.06 -10.71
N LYS A 227 2.22 -3.38 -9.53
CA LYS A 227 1.22 -2.53 -8.85
C LYS A 227 1.78 -1.17 -8.44
N LEU A 228 3.04 -1.12 -7.98
CA LEU A 228 3.68 0.15 -7.61
C LEU A 228 3.84 1.07 -8.82
N GLY A 229 4.34 0.54 -9.92
CA GLY A 229 4.52 1.31 -11.16
C GLY A 229 3.19 1.84 -11.71
N ALA A 230 2.12 1.07 -11.62
CA ALA A 230 0.78 1.45 -12.03
C ALA A 230 0.05 2.39 -11.05
N ARG A 231 0.62 2.71 -9.89
CA ARG A 231 -0.06 3.38 -8.77
C ARG A 231 -1.30 2.63 -8.27
N GLU A 232 -1.22 1.31 -8.27
CA GLU A 232 -2.29 0.39 -7.87
C GLU A 232 -1.88 -0.48 -6.67
N LEU A 233 -1.04 0.04 -5.76
CA LEU A 233 -0.55 -0.73 -4.62
C LEU A 233 -1.68 -1.08 -3.65
N ASN A 234 -1.52 -2.14 -2.89
CA ASN A 234 -2.40 -2.58 -1.82
C ASN A 234 -1.65 -2.51 -0.46
N TYR A 235 -2.37 -2.74 0.66
CA TYR A 235 -1.81 -2.56 2.01
C TYR A 235 -0.57 -3.40 2.27
N VAL A 236 -0.55 -4.64 1.79
CA VAL A 236 0.59 -5.55 1.95
C VAL A 236 0.90 -6.22 0.61
N SER A 237 1.95 -5.75 -0.04
CA SER A 237 2.44 -6.27 -1.31
C SER A 237 3.95 -6.36 -1.27
N ASP A 238 4.52 -7.27 -2.05
CA ASP A 238 5.90 -7.10 -2.49
C ASP A 238 5.96 -5.89 -3.41
N VAL A 239 7.09 -5.21 -3.39
CA VAL A 239 7.37 -4.05 -4.22
C VAL A 239 8.38 -4.46 -5.29
N ASP A 240 7.90 -4.53 -6.53
CA ASP A 240 8.73 -4.93 -7.67
C ASP A 240 9.57 -3.73 -8.14
N LEU A 241 10.92 -3.85 -8.14
CA LEU A 241 11.83 -2.75 -8.44
C LEU A 241 12.92 -3.14 -9.46
N ILE A 242 13.28 -2.17 -10.30
CA ILE A 242 14.48 -2.18 -11.14
C ILE A 242 15.35 -0.99 -10.73
N TYR A 243 16.67 -1.21 -10.64
CA TYR A 243 17.63 -0.17 -10.26
C TYR A 243 18.50 0.21 -11.46
N VAL A 244 18.49 1.51 -11.77
CA VAL A 244 19.28 2.09 -12.86
C VAL A 244 20.36 2.99 -12.26
N VAL A 245 21.59 2.86 -12.73
CA VAL A 245 22.73 3.64 -12.26
C VAL A 245 23.49 4.25 -13.41
N GLU A 246 23.97 5.47 -13.21
CA GLU A 246 24.90 6.15 -14.14
C GLU A 246 25.95 6.94 -13.32
N PRO A 247 27.14 7.20 -13.88
CA PRO A 247 28.13 8.02 -13.22
C PRO A 247 27.61 9.45 -13.00
N ALA A 248 27.87 10.01 -11.82
CA ALA A 248 27.59 11.42 -11.55
C ALA A 248 28.67 12.34 -12.13
N ASP A 249 29.86 11.83 -12.34
CA ASP A 249 31.00 12.52 -12.90
C ASP A 249 31.76 11.63 -13.93
N VAL A 250 32.61 12.26 -14.74
CA VAL A 250 33.36 11.59 -15.85
C VAL A 250 34.46 10.64 -15.34
N ASP A 251 34.87 10.76 -14.08
CA ASP A 251 36.00 10.00 -13.53
C ASP A 251 35.56 8.68 -12.90
N THR A 252 34.26 8.48 -12.70
CA THR A 252 33.70 7.26 -12.12
C THR A 252 33.75 6.10 -13.12
N ASN A 253 34.61 5.13 -12.86
CA ASN A 253 34.71 3.94 -13.72
C ASN A 253 33.55 2.96 -13.45
N GLY A 254 33.22 2.13 -14.45
CA GLY A 254 32.09 1.21 -14.40
C GLY A 254 32.17 0.16 -13.27
N MET A 255 33.37 -0.27 -12.87
CA MET A 255 33.53 -1.22 -11.77
C MET A 255 33.19 -0.57 -10.42
N THR A 256 33.64 0.66 -10.18
CA THR A 256 33.28 1.44 -8.99
C THR A 256 31.78 1.73 -8.99
N LEU A 257 31.22 2.16 -10.09
CA LEU A 257 29.78 2.42 -10.27
C LEU A 257 28.92 1.20 -9.88
N ASN A 258 29.20 0.03 -10.44
CA ASN A 258 28.45 -1.19 -10.14
C ASN A 258 28.60 -1.62 -8.68
N ARG A 259 29.80 -1.50 -8.10
CA ARG A 259 30.06 -1.86 -6.71
C ARG A 259 29.31 -0.95 -5.74
N VAL A 260 29.40 0.37 -5.93
CA VAL A 260 28.71 1.36 -5.08
C VAL A 260 27.19 1.27 -5.27
N GLY A 261 26.70 1.24 -6.50
CA GLY A 261 25.27 1.10 -6.80
C GLY A 261 24.67 -0.17 -6.20
N THR A 262 25.37 -1.32 -6.28
CA THR A 262 24.92 -2.57 -5.64
C THR A 262 24.85 -2.44 -4.11
N LYS A 263 25.83 -1.79 -3.48
CA LYS A 263 25.81 -1.52 -2.04
C LYS A 263 24.64 -0.61 -1.65
N MET A 264 24.37 0.44 -2.44
CA MET A 264 23.22 1.32 -2.20
C MET A 264 21.90 0.54 -2.30
N ALA A 265 21.71 -0.24 -3.37
CA ALA A 265 20.53 -1.08 -3.54
C ALA A 265 20.33 -2.08 -2.38
N THR A 266 21.38 -2.78 -1.97
CA THR A 266 21.32 -3.75 -0.86
C THR A 266 21.07 -3.10 0.48
N THR A 267 21.62 -1.90 0.73
CA THR A 267 21.37 -1.12 1.95
C THR A 267 19.93 -0.64 1.99
N LEU A 268 19.40 -0.10 0.89
CA LEU A 268 17.98 0.27 0.75
C LEU A 268 17.08 -0.92 1.04
N GLN A 269 17.34 -2.08 0.43
CA GLN A 269 16.57 -3.30 0.68
C GLN A 269 16.62 -3.69 2.17
N ARG A 270 17.79 -3.65 2.80
CA ARG A 270 17.95 -3.92 4.23
C ARG A 270 17.12 -2.97 5.09
N VAL A 271 17.12 -1.67 4.79
CA VAL A 271 16.32 -0.66 5.51
C VAL A 271 14.81 -0.97 5.42
N CYS A 272 14.33 -1.41 4.27
CA CYS A 272 12.90 -1.69 4.08
C CYS A 272 12.47 -3.05 4.68
N GLN A 273 13.23 -4.12 4.45
CA GLN A 273 12.75 -5.48 4.64
C GLN A 273 13.46 -6.31 5.71
N SER A 274 14.53 -5.78 6.33
CA SER A 274 15.32 -6.56 7.30
C SER A 274 15.20 -6.02 8.71
N VAL A 275 15.40 -6.89 9.70
CA VAL A 275 15.59 -6.47 11.10
C VAL A 275 16.93 -5.76 11.22
N ILE A 276 16.93 -4.58 11.80
CA ILE A 276 18.12 -3.77 12.06
C ILE A 276 18.30 -3.67 13.57
N MET A 277 19.52 -3.88 14.06
CA MET A 277 19.82 -3.77 15.49
C MET A 277 19.53 -2.35 15.98
N GLY A 278 18.82 -2.25 17.11
CA GLY A 278 18.39 -0.97 17.66
C GLY A 278 17.09 -0.39 17.06
N VAL A 279 16.49 -1.06 16.07
CA VAL A 279 15.20 -0.67 15.46
C VAL A 279 14.11 -1.61 15.95
N ALA A 280 13.24 -1.12 16.82
CA ALA A 280 12.07 -1.86 17.33
C ALA A 280 10.87 -1.85 16.38
N GLU A 281 10.85 -0.92 15.41
CA GLU A 281 9.78 -0.82 14.43
C GLU A 281 9.77 -2.01 13.47
N PRO A 282 8.62 -2.63 13.21
CA PRO A 282 8.51 -3.69 12.21
C PRO A 282 9.01 -3.23 10.83
N THR A 283 9.42 -4.17 9.99
CA THR A 283 9.83 -3.91 8.60
C THR A 283 8.67 -3.33 7.76
N LEU A 284 8.96 -2.72 6.61
CA LEU A 284 7.93 -2.18 5.72
C LEU A 284 7.29 -3.32 4.90
N TRP A 285 7.94 -3.71 3.84
CA TRP A 285 7.51 -4.76 2.90
C TRP A 285 8.73 -5.40 2.24
N GLN A 286 8.52 -6.50 1.52
CA GLN A 286 9.57 -7.16 0.75
C GLN A 286 9.79 -6.45 -0.57
N ILE A 287 11.04 -6.37 -1.00
CA ILE A 287 11.43 -5.85 -2.31
C ILE A 287 11.73 -7.04 -3.22
N ASP A 288 11.07 -7.09 -4.37
CA ASP A 288 11.34 -8.07 -5.42
C ASP A 288 12.03 -7.40 -6.61
N GLY A 289 13.25 -7.83 -6.90
CA GLY A 289 14.02 -7.43 -8.07
C GLY A 289 13.92 -8.43 -9.25
N GLY A 290 12.99 -9.38 -9.21
CA GLY A 290 12.90 -10.45 -10.18
C GLY A 290 12.48 -10.04 -11.59
N LEU A 291 11.92 -8.82 -11.75
CA LEU A 291 11.55 -8.26 -13.06
C LEU A 291 12.71 -7.50 -13.77
N ARG A 292 13.89 -7.45 -13.15
CA ARG A 292 15.06 -6.88 -13.82
C ARG A 292 15.59 -7.82 -14.93
N PRO A 293 16.36 -7.29 -15.91
CA PRO A 293 17.04 -8.11 -16.90
C PRO A 293 17.72 -9.35 -16.32
N GLU A 294 17.50 -10.53 -16.92
CA GLU A 294 17.98 -11.84 -16.47
C GLU A 294 17.43 -12.28 -15.09
N GLY A 295 16.43 -11.59 -14.56
CA GLY A 295 15.80 -11.93 -13.29
C GLY A 295 16.80 -11.97 -12.14
N LYS A 296 16.74 -13.02 -11.31
CA LYS A 296 17.62 -13.18 -10.15
C LYS A 296 19.08 -13.50 -10.50
N ASP A 297 19.34 -13.97 -11.69
CA ASP A 297 20.69 -14.32 -12.17
C ASP A 297 21.46 -13.11 -12.70
N GLY A 298 20.76 -12.03 -13.06
CA GLY A 298 21.34 -10.79 -13.53
C GLY A 298 21.84 -9.87 -12.39
N PRO A 299 22.74 -8.90 -12.72
CA PRO A 299 23.23 -7.93 -11.75
C PRO A 299 22.05 -7.12 -11.17
N LEU A 300 22.19 -6.76 -9.86
CA LEU A 300 21.14 -6.04 -9.14
C LEU A 300 20.91 -4.63 -9.67
N VAL A 301 21.99 -3.96 -10.09
CA VAL A 301 21.95 -2.62 -10.71
C VAL A 301 22.56 -2.69 -12.09
N ARG A 302 22.05 -1.87 -13.01
CA ARG A 302 22.55 -1.78 -14.38
C ARG A 302 22.60 -0.33 -14.85
N ARG A 303 23.52 -0.07 -15.80
CA ARG A 303 23.54 1.17 -16.57
C ARG A 303 22.44 1.17 -17.63
N LEU A 304 22.02 2.35 -18.03
CA LEU A 304 20.98 2.54 -19.06
C LEU A 304 21.32 1.81 -20.36
N GLU A 305 22.54 1.99 -20.86
CA GLU A 305 23.06 1.31 -22.07
C GLU A 305 22.97 -0.22 -21.97
N SER A 306 23.25 -0.78 -20.78
CA SER A 306 23.16 -2.23 -20.56
C SER A 306 21.72 -2.74 -20.50
N HIS A 307 20.76 -1.90 -20.03
CA HIS A 307 19.34 -2.21 -20.13
C HIS A 307 18.88 -2.22 -21.58
N GLU A 308 19.25 -1.20 -22.37
CA GLU A 308 18.90 -1.09 -23.78
C GLU A 308 19.40 -2.31 -24.58
N ALA A 309 20.69 -2.65 -24.45
CA ALA A 309 21.28 -3.81 -25.11
C ALA A 309 20.56 -5.13 -24.75
N TYR A 310 20.13 -5.27 -23.50
CA TYR A 310 19.37 -6.44 -23.09
C TYR A 310 17.98 -6.50 -23.75
N TYR A 311 17.24 -5.39 -23.72
CA TYR A 311 15.89 -5.35 -24.31
C TYR A 311 15.91 -5.50 -25.83
N GLU A 312 16.95 -5.08 -26.50
CA GLU A 312 17.13 -5.29 -27.94
C GLU A 312 17.36 -6.75 -28.33
N GLN A 313 18.14 -7.47 -27.52
CA GLN A 313 18.71 -8.76 -27.95
C GLN A 313 18.09 -9.98 -27.23
N TRP A 314 17.76 -9.85 -25.96
CA TRP A 314 17.50 -11.01 -25.08
C TRP A 314 16.11 -11.05 -24.44
N ALA A 315 15.46 -9.89 -24.30
CA ALA A 315 14.19 -9.80 -23.57
C ALA A 315 13.09 -10.63 -24.23
N GLU A 316 12.34 -11.35 -23.40
CA GLU A 316 11.18 -12.12 -23.81
C GLU A 316 9.91 -11.25 -23.91
N ASN A 317 8.88 -11.74 -24.60
CA ASN A 317 7.64 -11.00 -24.85
C ASN A 317 6.93 -10.56 -23.57
N TRP A 318 6.95 -11.35 -22.51
CA TRP A 318 6.32 -11.03 -21.24
C TRP A 318 7.02 -9.88 -20.49
N GLU A 319 8.33 -9.65 -20.73
CA GLU A 319 9.07 -8.55 -20.10
C GLU A 319 8.57 -7.19 -20.62
N PHE A 320 8.25 -7.09 -21.89
CA PHE A 320 7.64 -5.87 -22.45
C PHE A 320 6.23 -5.63 -21.92
N GLN A 321 5.47 -6.69 -21.62
CA GLN A 321 4.20 -6.57 -20.92
C GLN A 321 4.40 -6.05 -19.48
N ALA A 322 5.42 -6.52 -18.77
CA ALA A 322 5.75 -6.03 -17.43
C ALA A 322 6.18 -4.55 -17.45
N LEU A 323 7.00 -4.15 -18.44
CA LEU A 323 7.48 -2.77 -18.63
C LEU A 323 6.35 -1.76 -18.92
N LEU A 324 5.18 -2.21 -19.38
CA LEU A 324 4.02 -1.35 -19.56
C LEU A 324 3.64 -0.61 -18.27
N LYS A 325 3.89 -1.23 -17.10
CA LYS A 325 3.63 -0.65 -15.78
C LYS A 325 4.85 0.02 -15.15
N ALA A 326 5.97 0.14 -15.87
CA ALA A 326 7.17 0.79 -15.35
C ALA A 326 6.94 2.28 -15.07
N ARG A 327 7.49 2.78 -13.96
CA ARG A 327 7.44 4.20 -13.57
C ARG A 327 8.64 4.54 -12.67
N PRO A 328 9.31 5.70 -12.85
CA PRO A 328 10.26 6.21 -11.88
C PRO A 328 9.55 6.51 -10.55
N VAL A 329 10.07 6.02 -9.43
CA VAL A 329 9.42 6.12 -8.11
C VAL A 329 10.27 6.84 -7.08
N ALA A 330 11.59 6.79 -7.21
CA ALA A 330 12.52 7.49 -6.32
C ALA A 330 13.89 7.68 -6.97
N GLY A 331 14.70 8.56 -6.40
CA GLY A 331 16.06 8.85 -6.84
C GLY A 331 16.14 9.89 -7.96
N ASP A 332 17.09 9.73 -8.86
CA ASP A 332 17.37 10.68 -9.95
C ASP A 332 16.23 10.67 -10.99
N THR A 333 15.48 11.75 -11.03
CA THR A 333 14.30 11.87 -11.91
C THR A 333 14.67 11.89 -13.39
N ASP A 334 15.77 12.53 -13.76
CA ASP A 334 16.22 12.62 -15.15
C ASP A 334 16.68 11.25 -15.67
N LEU A 335 17.40 10.49 -14.83
CA LEU A 335 17.80 9.13 -15.14
C LEU A 335 16.58 8.20 -15.23
N GLY A 336 15.65 8.35 -14.31
CA GLY A 336 14.37 7.61 -14.35
C GLY A 336 13.58 7.90 -15.63
N GLN A 337 13.49 9.17 -16.05
CA GLN A 337 12.84 9.55 -17.30
C GLN A 337 13.59 9.01 -18.53
N ALA A 338 14.92 9.06 -18.53
CA ALA A 338 15.73 8.49 -19.60
C ALA A 338 15.49 6.98 -19.77
N TYR A 339 15.31 6.24 -18.63
CA TYR A 339 14.93 4.83 -18.69
C TYR A 339 13.55 4.62 -19.34
N MET A 340 12.57 5.46 -18.99
CA MET A 340 11.23 5.40 -19.59
C MET A 340 11.26 5.70 -21.08
N ASP A 341 12.03 6.70 -21.50
CA ASP A 341 12.15 7.07 -22.91
C ASP A 341 12.87 6.00 -23.73
N MET A 342 13.88 5.35 -23.16
CA MET A 342 14.58 4.23 -23.76
C MET A 342 13.68 2.99 -23.90
N THR A 343 12.88 2.64 -22.89
CA THR A 343 12.04 1.44 -22.91
C THR A 343 10.77 1.58 -23.73
N ARG A 344 10.24 2.81 -23.87
CA ARG A 344 8.97 3.10 -24.56
C ARG A 344 8.88 2.52 -25.98
N PRO A 345 9.89 2.64 -26.87
CA PRO A 345 9.83 2.04 -28.22
C PRO A 345 9.67 0.51 -28.18
N PHE A 346 10.37 -0.16 -27.26
CA PHE A 346 10.30 -1.62 -27.13
C PHE A 346 8.91 -2.07 -26.70
N VAL A 347 8.32 -1.42 -25.69
CA VAL A 347 6.97 -1.74 -25.19
C VAL A 347 5.95 -1.61 -26.33
N TRP A 348 5.92 -0.49 -27.04
CA TRP A 348 4.86 -0.24 -28.03
C TRP A 348 5.10 -0.90 -29.40
N THR A 349 6.24 -1.54 -29.60
CA THR A 349 6.49 -2.38 -30.78
C THR A 349 6.46 -3.88 -30.46
N ALA A 350 6.33 -4.27 -29.19
CA ALA A 350 6.38 -5.66 -28.74
C ALA A 350 5.37 -6.57 -29.45
N SER A 351 4.16 -6.06 -29.76
CA SER A 351 3.12 -6.82 -30.45
C SER A 351 3.46 -7.21 -31.90
N LYS A 352 4.57 -6.67 -32.49
CA LYS A 352 5.09 -7.10 -33.80
C LYS A 352 5.95 -8.37 -33.71
N ARG A 353 6.38 -8.76 -32.52
CA ARG A 353 7.24 -9.93 -32.33
C ARG A 353 6.45 -11.21 -32.60
N ASP A 354 7.13 -12.20 -33.09
CA ASP A 354 6.54 -13.50 -33.35
C ASP A 354 5.92 -14.10 -32.07
N ASN A 355 4.77 -14.72 -32.19
CA ASN A 355 4.03 -15.40 -31.13
C ASN A 355 3.66 -14.52 -29.90
N PHE A 356 3.76 -13.19 -29.97
CA PHE A 356 3.58 -12.28 -28.85
C PHE A 356 2.29 -12.60 -28.03
N VAL A 357 1.13 -12.66 -28.69
CA VAL A 357 -0.15 -12.94 -28.01
C VAL A 357 -0.18 -14.33 -27.38
N TYR A 358 0.36 -15.32 -28.10
CA TYR A 358 0.43 -16.70 -27.61
C TYR A 358 1.33 -16.80 -26.37
N ASP A 359 2.50 -16.17 -26.37
CA ASP A 359 3.43 -16.19 -25.24
C ASP A 359 2.84 -15.53 -24.00
N CYS A 360 2.13 -14.39 -24.16
CA CYS A 360 1.41 -13.73 -23.08
C CYS A 360 0.32 -14.64 -22.48
N GLN A 361 -0.44 -15.34 -23.33
CA GLN A 361 -1.47 -16.30 -22.89
C GLN A 361 -0.84 -17.50 -22.17
N GLN A 362 0.27 -18.04 -22.67
CA GLN A 362 1.00 -19.14 -22.03
C GLN A 362 1.56 -18.70 -20.66
N MET A 363 2.08 -17.48 -20.57
CA MET A 363 2.54 -16.94 -19.28
C MET A 363 1.40 -16.85 -18.27
N ARG A 364 0.23 -16.34 -18.68
CA ARG A 364 -0.96 -16.31 -17.82
C ARG A 364 -1.35 -17.71 -17.32
N LYS A 365 -1.36 -18.69 -18.22
CA LYS A 365 -1.67 -20.08 -17.86
C LYS A 365 -0.66 -20.67 -16.89
N ARG A 366 0.64 -20.46 -17.11
CA ARG A 366 1.68 -20.90 -16.15
C ARG A 366 1.43 -20.33 -14.75
N VAL A 367 1.09 -19.05 -14.65
CA VAL A 367 0.80 -18.41 -13.36
C VAL A 367 -0.43 -19.03 -12.69
N GLU A 368 -1.49 -19.35 -13.46
CA GLU A 368 -2.68 -20.03 -12.93
C GLU A 368 -2.35 -21.46 -12.44
N ASP A 369 -1.49 -22.19 -13.17
CA ASP A 369 -1.10 -23.56 -12.85
C ASP A 369 -0.25 -23.66 -11.57
N LEU A 370 0.34 -22.55 -11.08
CA LEU A 370 1.04 -22.49 -9.80
C LEU A 370 0.10 -22.57 -8.58
N ILE A 371 -1.21 -22.36 -8.76
CA ILE A 371 -2.18 -22.39 -7.66
C ILE A 371 -2.45 -23.84 -7.27
N PRO A 372 -2.22 -24.23 -5.98
CA PRO A 372 -2.60 -25.54 -5.51
C PRO A 372 -4.09 -25.82 -5.71
N ALA A 373 -4.44 -27.00 -6.18
CA ALA A 373 -5.82 -27.38 -6.52
C ALA A 373 -6.86 -27.06 -5.42
N PRO A 374 -6.59 -27.29 -4.10
CA PRO A 374 -7.56 -26.97 -3.04
C PRO A 374 -7.80 -25.46 -2.82
N LEU A 375 -6.97 -24.61 -3.40
CA LEU A 375 -7.03 -23.15 -3.20
C LEU A 375 -7.60 -22.41 -4.42
N LYS A 376 -7.79 -23.08 -5.55
CA LYS A 376 -8.19 -22.45 -6.83
C LYS A 376 -9.46 -21.63 -6.73
N ASP A 377 -10.47 -22.11 -6.02
CA ASP A 377 -11.77 -21.44 -5.89
C ASP A 377 -11.77 -20.26 -4.89
N ARG A 378 -10.66 -20.09 -4.17
CA ARG A 378 -10.49 -19.07 -3.14
C ARG A 378 -9.42 -18.02 -3.49
N GLU A 379 -8.68 -18.23 -4.56
CA GLU A 379 -7.55 -17.37 -4.97
C GLU A 379 -8.05 -16.22 -5.84
N ILE A 380 -8.16 -15.02 -5.24
CA ILE A 380 -8.73 -13.83 -5.90
C ILE A 380 -7.77 -13.13 -6.85
N LYS A 381 -6.46 -13.34 -6.72
CA LYS A 381 -5.46 -12.67 -7.55
C LYS A 381 -5.10 -13.47 -8.78
N LEU A 382 -4.69 -14.71 -8.59
CA LEU A 382 -4.15 -15.58 -9.65
C LEU A 382 -5.19 -16.56 -10.19
N GLY A 383 -6.31 -16.74 -9.49
CA GLY A 383 -7.41 -17.61 -9.87
C GLY A 383 -8.07 -17.17 -11.18
N ARG A 384 -8.82 -18.10 -11.78
CA ARG A 384 -9.58 -17.83 -12.99
C ARG A 384 -10.69 -16.83 -12.71
N GLY A 385 -10.76 -15.77 -13.52
CA GLY A 385 -11.71 -14.66 -13.34
C GLY A 385 -11.26 -13.63 -12.29
N GLY A 386 -10.10 -13.80 -11.64
CA GLY A 386 -9.58 -12.88 -10.64
C GLY A 386 -8.79 -11.71 -11.23
N LEU A 387 -8.21 -10.90 -10.35
CA LEU A 387 -7.51 -9.64 -10.67
C LEU A 387 -6.53 -9.76 -11.84
N ARG A 388 -5.75 -10.85 -11.89
CA ARG A 388 -4.74 -11.04 -12.94
C ARG A 388 -5.36 -11.25 -14.32
N ASP A 389 -6.55 -11.80 -14.43
CA ASP A 389 -7.23 -11.96 -15.73
C ASP A 389 -7.65 -10.61 -16.30
N VAL A 390 -8.14 -9.71 -15.47
CA VAL A 390 -8.46 -8.34 -15.89
C VAL A 390 -7.19 -7.61 -16.31
N GLU A 391 -6.15 -7.63 -15.47
CA GLU A 391 -4.87 -6.97 -15.75
C GLU A 391 -4.24 -7.45 -17.06
N PHE A 392 -4.13 -8.77 -17.27
CA PHE A 392 -3.53 -9.33 -18.49
C PHE A 392 -4.35 -9.03 -19.74
N THR A 393 -5.68 -9.09 -19.64
CA THR A 393 -6.56 -8.78 -20.78
C THR A 393 -6.39 -7.31 -21.20
N VAL A 394 -6.42 -6.39 -20.25
CA VAL A 394 -6.24 -4.96 -20.51
C VAL A 394 -4.87 -4.68 -21.10
N GLN A 395 -3.79 -5.21 -20.51
CA GLN A 395 -2.41 -5.03 -20.98
C GLN A 395 -2.20 -5.59 -22.39
N MET A 396 -2.78 -6.75 -22.69
CA MET A 396 -2.68 -7.35 -24.02
C MET A 396 -3.35 -6.46 -25.08
N LEU A 397 -4.54 -5.95 -24.81
CA LEU A 397 -5.24 -5.03 -25.70
C LEU A 397 -4.47 -3.71 -25.87
N GLN A 398 -3.88 -3.17 -24.79
CA GLN A 398 -3.03 -1.99 -24.89
C GLN A 398 -1.82 -2.23 -25.80
N LEU A 399 -1.09 -3.34 -25.63
CA LEU A 399 0.11 -3.63 -26.42
C LEU A 399 -0.21 -3.88 -27.90
N VAL A 400 -1.35 -4.49 -28.21
CA VAL A 400 -1.79 -4.71 -29.58
C VAL A 400 -2.20 -3.41 -30.26
N HIS A 401 -3.00 -2.58 -29.59
CA HIS A 401 -3.59 -1.39 -30.20
C HIS A 401 -2.80 -0.10 -29.92
N GLY A 402 -2.11 0.02 -28.78
CA GLY A 402 -1.38 1.23 -28.35
C GLY A 402 -0.15 1.57 -29.22
N ARG A 403 0.23 0.66 -30.13
CA ARG A 403 1.21 0.99 -31.18
C ARG A 403 0.67 2.07 -32.11
N ALA A 404 -0.57 1.95 -32.54
CA ALA A 404 -1.22 2.87 -33.48
C ALA A 404 -1.99 3.99 -32.75
N ASP A 405 -2.51 3.69 -31.57
CA ASP A 405 -3.32 4.59 -30.76
C ASP A 405 -2.57 4.95 -29.45
N GLU A 406 -1.90 6.11 -29.49
CA GLU A 406 -1.14 6.58 -28.32
C GLU A 406 -2.00 6.95 -27.11
N THR A 407 -3.30 7.15 -27.30
CA THR A 407 -4.21 7.44 -26.19
C THR A 407 -4.33 6.26 -25.21
N LEU A 408 -4.01 5.05 -25.65
CA LEU A 408 -4.01 3.85 -24.82
C LEU A 408 -2.76 3.71 -23.94
N ARG A 409 -1.78 4.61 -24.05
CA ARG A 409 -0.50 4.52 -23.38
C ARG A 409 -0.59 5.06 -21.95
N THR A 410 -1.08 4.24 -21.04
CA THR A 410 -1.15 4.49 -19.59
C THR A 410 -0.80 3.22 -18.81
N SER A 411 -0.28 3.37 -17.59
CA SER A 411 0.08 2.24 -16.71
C SER A 411 -1.08 1.75 -15.83
N SER A 412 -2.13 2.58 -15.62
CA SER A 412 -3.28 2.21 -14.78
C SER A 412 -4.22 1.26 -15.50
N THR A 413 -4.61 0.16 -14.84
CA THR A 413 -5.57 -0.81 -15.37
C THR A 413 -6.95 -0.20 -15.63
N LEU A 414 -7.45 0.60 -14.71
CA LEU A 414 -8.78 1.23 -14.82
C LEU A 414 -8.82 2.31 -15.91
N GLU A 415 -7.80 3.15 -15.96
CA GLU A 415 -7.69 4.17 -17.01
C GLU A 415 -7.53 3.54 -18.38
N SER A 416 -6.73 2.49 -18.49
CA SER A 416 -6.57 1.72 -19.74
C SER A 416 -7.89 1.15 -20.22
N LEU A 417 -8.67 0.56 -19.32
CA LEU A 417 -9.97 -0.02 -19.64
C LEU A 417 -10.95 1.04 -20.11
N GLN A 418 -10.93 2.23 -19.50
CA GLN A 418 -11.73 3.37 -19.94
C GLN A 418 -11.33 3.80 -21.36
N ARG A 419 -10.03 4.02 -21.61
CA ARG A 419 -9.51 4.45 -22.92
C ARG A 419 -9.76 3.43 -24.03
N LEU A 420 -9.65 2.13 -23.69
CA LEU A 420 -10.02 1.04 -24.61
C LEU A 420 -11.52 1.10 -25.01
N ALA A 421 -12.39 1.46 -24.07
CA ALA A 421 -13.82 1.63 -24.36
C ALA A 421 -14.12 2.90 -25.15
N GLU A 422 -13.41 3.99 -24.90
CA GLU A 422 -13.52 5.25 -25.65
C GLU A 422 -13.05 5.07 -27.11
N GLY A 423 -11.96 4.33 -27.31
CA GLY A 423 -11.43 3.98 -28.63
C GLY A 423 -12.23 2.90 -29.37
N GLY A 424 -13.25 2.29 -28.73
CA GLY A 424 -14.11 1.27 -29.36
C GLY A 424 -13.50 -0.14 -29.41
N TYR A 425 -12.38 -0.38 -28.75
CA TYR A 425 -11.71 -1.69 -28.69
C TYR A 425 -12.43 -2.67 -27.76
N VAL A 426 -13.14 -2.14 -26.76
CA VAL A 426 -14.00 -2.90 -25.83
C VAL A 426 -15.36 -2.22 -25.74
N SER A 427 -16.45 -2.99 -25.65
CA SER A 427 -17.76 -2.37 -25.50
C SER A 427 -17.87 -1.62 -24.17
N ARG A 428 -18.53 -0.45 -24.16
CA ARG A 428 -18.72 0.38 -22.95
C ARG A 428 -19.39 -0.40 -21.81
N LYS A 429 -20.32 -1.30 -22.14
CA LYS A 429 -21.00 -2.15 -21.15
C LYS A 429 -20.03 -3.13 -20.49
N GLN A 430 -19.17 -3.78 -21.26
CA GLN A 430 -18.17 -4.71 -20.74
C GLN A 430 -17.10 -3.97 -19.92
N ALA A 431 -16.62 -2.83 -20.41
CA ALA A 431 -15.63 -2.03 -19.68
C ALA A 431 -16.18 -1.56 -18.32
N LYS A 432 -17.44 -1.06 -18.29
CA LYS A 432 -18.08 -0.67 -17.02
C LYS A 432 -18.18 -1.84 -16.05
N LYS A 433 -18.58 -3.03 -16.54
CA LYS A 433 -18.68 -4.22 -15.70
C LYS A 433 -17.32 -4.65 -15.16
N LEU A 434 -16.31 -4.79 -16.02
CA LEU A 434 -14.96 -5.18 -15.63
C LEU A 434 -14.32 -4.17 -14.67
N SER A 435 -14.55 -2.87 -14.87
CA SER A 435 -14.08 -1.83 -13.96
C SER A 435 -14.69 -1.97 -12.56
N TRP A 436 -15.98 -2.29 -12.48
CA TRP A 436 -16.65 -2.52 -11.20
C TRP A 436 -16.15 -3.81 -10.54
N ASP A 437 -16.09 -4.92 -11.29
CA ASP A 437 -15.62 -6.22 -10.81
C ASP A 437 -14.17 -6.08 -10.26
N TYR A 438 -13.29 -5.43 -11.03
CA TYR A 438 -11.88 -5.20 -10.62
C TYR A 438 -11.79 -4.38 -9.33
N ARG A 439 -12.51 -3.25 -9.23
CA ARG A 439 -12.53 -2.43 -8.01
C ARG A 439 -13.06 -3.23 -6.81
N PHE A 440 -14.11 -4.02 -7.00
CA PHE A 440 -14.69 -4.87 -5.96
C PHE A 440 -13.67 -5.89 -5.45
N GLU A 441 -13.00 -6.62 -6.35
CA GLU A 441 -11.95 -7.57 -5.98
C GLU A 441 -10.78 -6.88 -5.26
N ARG A 442 -10.42 -5.67 -5.67
CA ARG A 442 -9.41 -4.86 -5.00
C ARG A 442 -9.82 -4.44 -3.58
N VAL A 443 -11.07 -4.05 -3.38
CA VAL A 443 -11.61 -3.77 -2.03
C VAL A 443 -11.52 -5.03 -1.17
N MET A 444 -11.88 -6.19 -1.71
CA MET A 444 -11.78 -7.46 -1.00
C MET A 444 -10.31 -7.77 -0.60
N GLU A 445 -9.35 -7.58 -1.51
CA GLU A 445 -7.92 -7.73 -1.22
C GLU A 445 -7.48 -6.77 -0.11
N HIS A 446 -7.89 -5.49 -0.15
CA HIS A 446 -7.58 -4.50 0.88
C HIS A 446 -8.11 -4.93 2.25
N ARG A 447 -9.39 -5.28 2.37
CA ARG A 447 -10.02 -5.68 3.64
C ARG A 447 -9.35 -6.91 4.27
N GLN A 448 -8.99 -7.91 3.46
CA GLN A 448 -8.27 -9.08 3.96
C GLN A 448 -6.87 -8.74 4.47
N GLN A 449 -6.16 -7.83 3.80
CA GLN A 449 -4.81 -7.45 4.19
C GLN A 449 -4.80 -6.50 5.39
N MET A 450 -5.79 -5.62 5.53
CA MET A 450 -5.91 -4.70 6.67
C MET A 450 -6.03 -5.45 7.99
N TRP A 451 -6.74 -6.57 8.02
CA TRP A 451 -7.02 -7.31 9.25
C TRP A 451 -5.77 -7.66 10.06
N ALA A 452 -4.81 -8.32 9.43
CA ALA A 452 -3.60 -8.81 10.10
C ALA A 452 -2.32 -8.16 9.58
N LEU A 453 -2.41 -7.14 8.72
CA LEU A 453 -1.30 -6.54 7.98
C LEU A 453 -0.36 -7.61 7.39
N LYS A 454 -0.96 -8.65 6.81
CA LYS A 454 -0.26 -9.77 6.18
C LYS A 454 -0.69 -9.94 4.74
N ARG A 455 0.27 -10.34 3.91
CA ARG A 455 -0.01 -10.69 2.52
C ARG A 455 -0.93 -11.90 2.44
N THR A 456 -2.08 -11.71 1.80
CA THR A 456 -3.02 -12.78 1.48
C THR A 456 -3.75 -12.48 0.19
N HIS A 457 -4.09 -13.52 -0.57
CA HIS A 457 -4.89 -13.48 -1.78
C HIS A 457 -5.98 -14.55 -1.76
N LEU A 458 -6.15 -15.20 -0.60
CA LEU A 458 -7.10 -16.29 -0.43
C LEU A 458 -8.32 -15.81 0.34
N PHE A 459 -9.51 -16.00 -0.23
CA PHE A 459 -10.72 -15.85 0.55
C PHE A 459 -10.67 -16.79 1.77
N PRO A 460 -11.22 -16.35 2.92
CA PRO A 460 -11.39 -17.20 4.08
C PRO A 460 -12.18 -18.48 3.70
N ASP A 461 -11.86 -19.59 4.35
CA ASP A 461 -12.65 -20.81 4.22
C ASP A 461 -14.00 -20.58 4.92
N LEU A 462 -15.08 -20.57 4.14
CA LEU A 462 -16.44 -20.31 4.64
C LEU A 462 -16.88 -21.30 5.75
N GLY A 463 -16.25 -22.49 5.83
CA GLY A 463 -16.46 -23.42 6.90
C GLY A 463 -15.67 -23.15 8.19
N LYS A 464 -14.70 -22.22 8.16
CA LYS A 464 -13.77 -21.97 9.27
C LYS A 464 -13.62 -20.50 9.66
N ALA A 465 -14.13 -19.56 8.86
CA ALA A 465 -13.93 -18.14 9.10
C ALA A 465 -15.25 -17.38 9.18
N ARG A 466 -15.31 -16.50 10.14
CA ARG A 466 -16.25 -15.38 10.09
C ARG A 466 -15.82 -14.47 8.93
N LEU A 467 -16.70 -14.26 7.98
CA LEU A 467 -16.52 -13.24 6.94
C LEU A 467 -16.63 -11.88 7.65
N GLY A 468 -15.51 -11.34 8.10
CA GLY A 468 -15.48 -10.04 8.77
C GLY A 468 -16.13 -8.96 7.92
N GLY A 469 -17.32 -8.51 8.31
CA GLY A 469 -17.93 -7.25 7.91
C GLY A 469 -18.37 -7.01 6.48
N ILE A 470 -18.03 -7.86 5.51
CA ILE A 470 -18.40 -7.65 4.09
C ILE A 470 -19.90 -7.96 3.87
N GLU A 471 -20.45 -8.91 4.59
CA GLU A 471 -21.88 -9.26 4.48
C GLU A 471 -22.79 -8.25 5.19
N ARG A 472 -22.34 -7.58 6.26
CA ARG A 472 -23.19 -6.65 7.01
C ARG A 472 -23.57 -5.36 6.25
N LYS A 473 -22.73 -4.88 5.32
CA LYS A 473 -23.05 -3.70 4.47
C LYS A 473 -23.99 -4.00 3.31
N ARG A 474 -24.26 -5.28 2.98
CA ARG A 474 -25.20 -5.64 1.91
C ARG A 474 -26.67 -5.68 2.34
N ASP A 475 -26.95 -5.89 3.62
CA ASP A 475 -28.33 -6.01 4.13
C ASP A 475 -28.98 -4.67 4.52
N THR A 476 -28.30 -3.56 4.33
CA THR A 476 -28.80 -2.21 4.66
C THR A 476 -29.08 -1.32 3.43
N ASN A 477 -29.18 -1.88 2.22
CA ASN A 477 -29.67 -1.16 1.02
C ASN A 477 -30.81 -1.90 0.34
#